data_79a32c0c5e86e05a0d3f0c17438c32b5
#
_entry.id   79a32c0c5e86e05a0d3f0c17438c32b5
#
_cell.length_a   1.000
_cell.length_b   1.000
_cell.length_c   1.000
_cell.angle_alpha   90.00
_cell.angle_beta   90.00
_cell.angle_gamma   90.00
#
_symmetry.space_group_name_H-M   'P 1'
#
loop_
_entity.id
_entity.type
_entity.pdbx_description
1 polymer ?
#
loop_
_entity_poly.entity_id
_entity_poly.type
_entity_poly.pdbx_seq_one_letter_code
_entity_poly.pdbx_strand_id
1 'polypeptide(L)'
;MPRLTVSTCSLNQWALDFDGNRDRIVRSIECAKAAGSTLRIGPELEIPGYGCYDHFLESDTELHSWQVLAEILQSDLTDGILCDVGMPVSHRSVLYN
;
A
#
# COMPACT_ATOMS: atom_id res chain seq x y z
N MET A 1 -3.20 25.79 19.41
CA MET A 1 -3.03 25.51 17.97
C MET A 1 -3.45 24.09 17.68
N PRO A 2 -4.37 23.88 16.72
CA PRO A 2 -4.66 22.54 16.27
C PRO A 2 -3.42 21.90 15.65
N ARG A 3 -3.25 20.61 15.85
CA ARG A 3 -2.11 19.84 15.32
C ARG A 3 -2.64 18.69 14.50
N LEU A 4 -1.95 18.40 13.40
CA LEU A 4 -2.19 17.26 12.55
C LEU A 4 -0.94 16.38 12.61
N THR A 5 -1.12 15.11 12.94
CA THR A 5 -0.04 14.13 12.90
C THR A 5 -0.18 13.31 11.64
N VAL A 6 0.87 13.28 10.84
CA VAL A 6 0.94 12.49 9.61
C VAL A 6 2.13 11.54 9.70
N SER A 7 2.02 10.40 9.06
CA SER A 7 3.09 9.40 8.99
C SER A 7 3.48 9.14 7.56
N THR A 8 4.78 9.11 7.30
CA THR A 8 5.34 8.58 6.06
C THR A 8 6.08 7.29 6.37
N CYS A 9 5.96 6.31 5.51
CA CYS A 9 6.50 4.98 5.75
C CYS A 9 7.55 4.64 4.71
N SER A 10 8.70 4.15 5.17
CA SER A 10 9.72 3.55 4.32
C SER A 10 9.76 2.07 4.63
N LEU A 11 9.40 1.25 3.65
CA LEU A 11 9.20 -0.19 3.83
C LEU A 11 10.22 -0.97 3.02
N ASN A 12 10.65 -2.11 3.58
CA ASN A 12 11.55 -3.04 2.87
C ASN A 12 10.73 -4.00 2.01
N GLN A 13 10.08 -3.46 0.97
CA GLN A 13 9.23 -4.24 0.09
C GLN A 13 10.05 -5.03 -0.91
N TRP A 14 9.60 -6.25 -1.20
CA TRP A 14 10.24 -7.17 -2.13
C TRP A 14 9.37 -7.37 -3.36
N ALA A 15 10.00 -7.45 -4.53
CA ALA A 15 9.28 -7.66 -5.78
C ALA A 15 8.41 -8.91 -5.70
N LEU A 16 7.11 -8.75 -5.98
CA LEU A 16 6.09 -9.80 -6.04
C LEU A 16 5.88 -10.60 -4.74
N ASP A 17 6.46 -10.16 -3.63
CA ASP A 17 6.21 -10.76 -2.31
C ASP A 17 4.93 -10.15 -1.71
N PHE A 18 3.79 -10.47 -2.30
CA PHE A 18 2.51 -9.85 -1.94
C PHE A 18 2.15 -10.06 -0.47
N ASP A 19 2.33 -11.27 0.05
CA ASP A 19 2.00 -11.57 1.45
C ASP A 19 2.92 -10.82 2.42
N GLY A 20 4.23 -10.85 2.17
CA GLY A 20 5.19 -10.13 3.00
C GLY A 20 5.02 -8.62 2.91
N ASN A 21 4.78 -8.11 1.69
CA ASN A 21 4.52 -6.69 1.48
C ASN A 21 3.25 -6.25 2.20
N ARG A 22 2.18 -7.03 2.11
CA ARG A 22 0.94 -6.78 2.85
C ARG A 22 1.19 -6.71 4.35
N ASP A 23 1.93 -7.66 4.90
CA ASP A 23 2.19 -7.71 6.35
C ASP A 23 2.96 -6.47 6.81
N ARG A 24 3.92 -6.01 6.02
CA ARG A 24 4.66 -4.78 6.31
C ARG A 24 3.79 -3.53 6.21
N ILE A 25 2.89 -3.47 5.23
CA ILE A 25 1.91 -2.37 5.12
C ILE A 25 1.00 -2.35 6.34
N VAL A 26 0.43 -3.49 6.71
CA VAL A 26 -0.46 -3.61 7.87
C VAL A 26 0.25 -3.12 9.14
N ARG A 27 1.48 -3.57 9.37
CA ARG A 27 2.26 -3.13 10.51
C ARG A 27 2.51 -1.63 10.50
N SER A 28 2.79 -1.05 9.33
CA SER A 28 3.03 0.39 9.20
C SER A 28 1.78 1.20 9.53
N ILE A 29 0.61 0.71 9.16
CA ILE A 29 -0.67 1.37 9.48
C ILE A 29 -0.93 1.29 10.99
N GLU A 30 -0.69 0.13 11.60
CA GLU A 30 -0.82 -0.04 13.05
C GLU A 30 0.09 0.93 13.80
N CYS A 31 1.35 1.05 13.37
CA CYS A 31 2.31 1.98 13.97
C CYS A 31 1.86 3.43 13.80
N ALA A 32 1.35 3.81 12.63
CA ALA A 32 0.85 5.16 12.37
C ALA A 32 -0.34 5.48 13.29
N LYS A 33 -1.27 4.56 13.44
CA LYS A 33 -2.42 4.73 14.34
C LYS A 33 -1.97 4.87 15.79
N ALA A 34 -1.03 4.04 16.23
CA ALA A 34 -0.48 4.10 17.59
C ALA A 34 0.22 5.44 17.86
N ALA A 35 0.80 6.06 16.85
CA ALA A 35 1.42 7.40 16.94
C ALA A 35 0.41 8.54 16.87
N GLY A 36 -0.88 8.26 16.70
CA GLY A 36 -1.93 9.27 16.61
C GLY A 36 -2.05 9.93 15.24
N SER A 37 -1.51 9.31 14.20
CA SER A 37 -1.60 9.84 12.84
C SER A 37 -3.00 9.71 12.27
N THR A 38 -3.40 10.71 11.50
CA THR A 38 -4.66 10.69 10.75
C THR A 38 -4.47 10.48 9.26
N LEU A 39 -3.23 10.56 8.79
CA LEU A 39 -2.83 10.29 7.41
C LEU A 39 -1.55 9.43 7.41
N ARG A 40 -1.57 8.36 6.65
CA ARG A 40 -0.40 7.50 6.42
C ARG A 40 -0.11 7.45 4.93
N ILE A 41 1.12 7.77 4.55
CA ILE A 41 1.59 7.74 3.17
C ILE A 41 2.71 6.71 3.05
N GLY A 42 2.55 5.78 2.12
CA GLY A 42 3.54 4.74 1.84
C GLY A 42 4.27 4.97 0.51
N PRO A 43 5.20 4.05 0.17
CA PRO A 43 5.94 4.10 -1.08
C PRO A 43 5.04 3.93 -2.31
N GLU A 44 5.52 4.40 -3.45
CA GLU A 44 4.78 4.45 -4.73
C GLU A 44 4.27 3.07 -5.17
N LEU A 45 5.08 2.03 -5.02
CA LEU A 45 4.75 0.66 -5.44
C LEU A 45 4.84 -0.32 -4.28
N GLU A 46 4.23 0.04 -3.15
CA GLU A 46 4.43 -0.73 -1.93
C GLU A 46 3.75 -2.10 -1.94
N ILE A 47 2.68 -2.30 -2.70
CA ILE A 47 2.03 -3.60 -2.75
C ILE A 47 2.84 -4.60 -3.56
N PRO A 48 3.13 -4.37 -4.86
CA PRO A 48 3.89 -5.37 -5.62
C PRO A 48 5.40 -5.30 -5.35
N GLY A 49 5.90 -4.21 -4.78
CA GLY A 49 7.31 -3.95 -4.58
C GLY A 49 8.00 -3.37 -5.80
N TYR A 50 9.25 -2.96 -5.62
CA TYR A 50 10.08 -2.42 -6.68
C TYR A 50 10.90 -3.53 -7.34
N GLY A 51 11.35 -3.28 -8.58
CA GLY A 51 12.15 -4.27 -9.31
C GLY A 51 11.34 -5.37 -9.97
N CYS A 52 10.04 -5.15 -10.20
CA CYS A 52 9.20 -6.14 -10.87
C CYS A 52 9.43 -6.20 -12.38
N TYR A 53 10.05 -5.18 -12.98
CA TYR A 53 10.38 -5.12 -14.40
C TYR A 53 9.18 -5.48 -15.30
N ASP A 54 9.36 -6.48 -16.18
CA ASP A 54 8.34 -6.88 -17.13
C ASP A 54 7.08 -7.48 -16.48
N HIS A 55 7.13 -7.85 -15.21
CA HIS A 55 5.95 -8.34 -14.49
C HIS A 55 4.83 -7.30 -14.43
N PHE A 56 5.14 -6.01 -14.54
CA PHE A 56 4.09 -4.98 -14.64
C PHE A 56 3.26 -5.10 -15.92
N LEU A 57 3.72 -5.82 -16.92
CA LEU A 57 2.97 -6.10 -18.14
C LEU A 57 2.03 -7.31 -17.99
N GLU A 58 2.14 -8.03 -16.89
CA GLU A 58 1.31 -9.19 -16.60
C GLU A 58 0.06 -8.75 -15.82
N SER A 59 -1.10 -9.20 -16.26
CA SER A 59 -2.37 -8.89 -15.58
C SER A 59 -2.42 -9.43 -14.15
N ASP A 60 -1.69 -10.52 -13.86
CA ASP A 60 -1.65 -11.13 -12.53
C ASP A 60 -1.02 -10.22 -11.48
N THR A 61 -0.04 -9.41 -11.86
CA THR A 61 0.59 -8.46 -10.94
C THR A 61 -0.43 -7.44 -10.45
N GLU A 62 -1.22 -6.88 -11.34
CA GLU A 62 -2.29 -5.97 -10.98
C GLU A 62 -3.39 -6.67 -10.17
N LEU A 63 -3.80 -7.87 -10.61
CA LEU A 63 -4.82 -8.64 -9.91
C LEU A 63 -4.42 -8.93 -8.46
N HIS A 64 -3.21 -9.40 -8.23
CA HIS A 64 -2.70 -9.66 -6.88
C HIS A 64 -2.61 -8.38 -6.05
N SER A 65 -2.24 -7.26 -6.68
CA SER A 65 -2.23 -5.96 -6.00
C SER A 65 -3.63 -5.56 -5.54
N TRP A 66 -4.64 -5.73 -6.39
CA TRP A 66 -6.05 -5.49 -6.02
C TRP A 66 -6.52 -6.40 -4.90
N GLN A 67 -6.09 -7.67 -4.89
CA GLN A 67 -6.44 -8.62 -3.82
C GLN A 67 -5.87 -8.15 -2.47
N VAL A 68 -4.62 -7.70 -2.44
CA VAL A 68 -4.01 -7.17 -1.22
C VAL A 68 -4.75 -5.92 -0.74
N LEU A 69 -5.06 -5.01 -1.66
CA LEU A 69 -5.82 -3.81 -1.31
C LEU A 69 -7.19 -4.17 -0.74
N ALA A 70 -7.87 -5.14 -1.34
CA ALA A 70 -9.17 -5.60 -0.85
C ALA A 70 -9.07 -6.16 0.58
N GLU A 71 -8.04 -6.94 0.88
CA GLU A 71 -7.81 -7.46 2.24
C GLU A 71 -7.65 -6.32 3.26
N ILE A 72 -6.90 -5.29 2.90
CA ILE A 72 -6.71 -4.13 3.76
C ILE A 72 -8.03 -3.39 3.98
N LEU A 73 -8.81 -3.18 2.91
CA LEU A 73 -10.09 -2.47 2.95
C LEU A 73 -11.17 -3.24 3.74
N GLN A 74 -11.13 -4.56 3.73
CA GLN A 74 -12.09 -5.39 4.45
C GLN A 74 -11.81 -5.49 5.95
N SER A 75 -10.61 -5.10 6.37
CA SER A 75 -10.25 -5.06 7.78
C SER A 75 -10.69 -3.74 8.42
N ASP A 76 -10.74 -3.70 9.75
CA ASP A 76 -11.00 -2.47 10.49
C ASP A 76 -9.75 -1.58 10.64
N LEU A 77 -8.65 -2.01 10.03
CA LEU A 77 -7.33 -1.40 10.20
C LEU A 77 -7.32 0.08 9.79
N THR A 78 -8.05 0.42 8.72
CA THR A 78 -8.06 1.79 8.18
C THR A 78 -9.12 2.69 8.82
N ASP A 79 -9.82 2.21 9.84
CA ASP A 79 -10.78 3.05 10.56
C ASP A 79 -10.06 4.18 11.29
N GLY A 80 -10.53 5.41 11.07
CA GLY A 80 -9.98 6.59 11.71
C GLY A 80 -8.66 7.11 11.15
N ILE A 81 -8.18 6.55 10.06
CA ILE A 81 -6.95 7.00 9.38
C ILE A 81 -7.12 6.94 7.86
N LEU A 82 -6.67 7.98 7.18
CA LEU A 82 -6.58 7.98 5.71
C LEU A 82 -5.25 7.37 5.29
N CYS A 83 -5.31 6.33 4.46
CA CYS A 83 -4.12 5.61 3.99
C CYS A 83 -3.93 5.80 2.50
N ASP A 84 -2.74 6.26 2.11
CA ASP A 84 -2.27 6.25 0.74
C ASP A 84 -1.44 4.99 0.55
N VAL A 85 -1.88 4.12 -0.36
CA VAL A 85 -1.26 2.81 -0.61
C VAL A 85 -0.92 2.68 -2.08
N GLY A 86 0.37 2.52 -2.40
CA GLY A 86 0.88 2.51 -3.76
C GLY A 86 0.75 1.15 -4.46
N MET A 87 0.22 1.17 -5.69
CA MET A 87 0.10 -0.02 -6.53
C MET A 87 -0.11 0.36 -8.01
N PRO A 88 0.19 -0.56 -8.95
CA PRO A 88 -0.14 -0.33 -10.35
C PRO A 88 -1.65 -0.44 -10.58
N VAL A 89 -2.19 0.41 -11.42
CA VAL A 89 -3.62 0.43 -11.78
C VAL A 89 -3.77 0.65 -13.27
N SER A 90 -4.49 -0.24 -13.96
CA SER A 90 -4.86 -0.05 -15.36
C SER A 90 -6.15 0.75 -15.44
N HIS A 91 -6.14 1.77 -16.28
CA HIS A 91 -7.32 2.58 -16.57
C HIS A 91 -7.32 2.93 -18.07
N ARG A 92 -8.37 2.53 -18.78
CA ARG A 92 -8.54 2.77 -20.23
C ARG A 92 -7.29 2.33 -21.01
N SER A 93 -6.82 1.12 -20.73
CA SER A 93 -5.65 0.49 -21.36
C SER A 93 -4.30 1.18 -21.11
N VAL A 94 -4.24 2.09 -20.14
CA VAL A 94 -2.99 2.72 -19.69
C VAL A 94 -2.70 2.28 -18.26
N LEU A 95 -1.45 1.91 -18.00
CA LEU A 95 -1.00 1.52 -16.67
C LEU A 95 -0.51 2.75 -15.91
N TYR A 96 -1.09 2.97 -14.73
CA TYR A 96 -0.72 4.05 -13.80
C TYR A 96 -0.24 3.45 -12.48
N ASN A 97 0.29 4.29 -11.63
CA ASN A 97 0.51 3.97 -10.23
C ASN A 97 -0.10 5.04 -9.33
#